data_4b5722bc4a389eb73ef14f4e2a13ba89
#
_entry.id   4b5722bc4a389eb73ef14f4e2a13ba89
#
_cell.length_a   1.000
_cell.length_b   1.000
_cell.length_c   1.000
_cell.angle_alpha   90.00
_cell.angle_beta   90.00
_cell.angle_gamma   90.00
#
_symmetry.space_group_name_H-M   'P 1'
#
loop_
_entity.id
_entity.type
_entity.pdbx_description
1 polymer ?
#
loop_
_entity_poly.entity_id
_entity_poly.type
_entity_poly.pdbx_seq_one_letter_code
_entity_poly.pdbx_strand_id
1 'polypeptide(L)'
;MPQEIYAAMDARTKGAEIENAWKDTFAGYEKAYPELAAEFKRRLAGILPEGFDETVMNALCAAAEAAETVATRKASQKALNAIAPTMPELLGGSADLTGSNLTNWTGVERLTHDNMLGRHISYGVREFGMSAIQNGIALYGGLIPYSGTFLTFSDYARNAVRMAALMKLRSIFVYTHDSIGLGEDGPTHQSIEHVSSLRLIPGLDVWRPADTVESVVAWSSALERADGPSALIFTRQNCAFVDRDEVDADAIAKGGYIAADAPAGADKLQAVIVATGSEVELAMKARALLTAMNVQVRVVSMPCCDVFDRQDAAYRNAVLPADKPILAIEAGTTALWHKYLHGHGDVLGIDTFGESAPASVLWKRFGFTPENAVQKVLALLAK
;
A
#
# COMPACT_ATOMS: atom_id res chain seq x y z
N MET A 1 12.26 -16.67 45.19
CA MET A 1 10.80 -16.91 45.14
C MET A 1 10.54 -18.28 45.78
N PRO A 2 9.56 -18.43 46.71
CA PRO A 2 9.26 -19.69 47.35
C PRO A 2 8.86 -20.79 46.35
N GLN A 3 9.25 -22.05 46.65
CA GLN A 3 9.01 -23.21 45.76
C GLN A 3 7.50 -23.46 45.50
N GLU A 4 6.67 -23.17 46.50
CA GLU A 4 5.21 -23.28 46.42
C GLU A 4 4.59 -22.33 45.34
N ILE A 5 5.20 -21.16 45.13
CA ILE A 5 4.73 -20.22 44.07
C ILE A 5 5.08 -20.77 42.68
N TYR A 6 6.28 -21.34 42.51
CA TYR A 6 6.63 -22.01 41.27
C TYR A 6 5.68 -23.18 40.96
N ALA A 7 5.39 -24.02 41.95
CA ALA A 7 4.47 -25.13 41.79
C ALA A 7 3.02 -24.68 41.47
N ALA A 8 2.55 -23.63 42.14
CA ALA A 8 1.22 -23.09 41.91
C ALA A 8 1.05 -22.42 40.52
N MET A 9 2.15 -21.88 39.97
CA MET A 9 2.16 -21.22 38.66
C MET A 9 2.58 -22.16 37.50
N ASP A 10 2.96 -23.40 37.79
CA ASP A 10 3.36 -24.37 36.78
C ASP A 10 2.13 -24.94 36.04
N ALA A 11 1.88 -24.38 34.84
CA ALA A 11 0.77 -24.80 33.98
C ALA A 11 1.15 -25.88 32.96
N ARG A 12 2.38 -26.44 33.00
CA ARG A 12 2.86 -27.38 31.96
C ARG A 12 1.99 -28.63 31.86
N THR A 13 1.67 -29.27 33.00
CA THR A 13 0.82 -30.46 33.01
C THR A 13 -0.58 -30.16 32.50
N LYS A 14 -1.22 -29.12 33.05
CA LYS A 14 -2.55 -28.70 32.61
C LYS A 14 -2.55 -28.28 31.13
N GLY A 15 -1.52 -27.59 30.67
CA GLY A 15 -1.37 -27.22 29.27
C GLY A 15 -1.26 -28.40 28.33
N ALA A 16 -0.45 -29.42 28.72
CA ALA A 16 -0.30 -30.66 27.96
C ALA A 16 -1.62 -31.48 27.90
N GLU A 17 -2.37 -31.52 28.99
CA GLU A 17 -3.68 -32.17 29.00
C GLU A 17 -4.67 -31.54 28.04
N ILE A 18 -4.75 -30.20 28.06
CA ILE A 18 -5.64 -29.43 27.17
C ILE A 18 -5.20 -29.61 25.70
N GLU A 19 -3.90 -29.51 25.42
CA GLU A 19 -3.36 -29.68 24.07
C GLU A 19 -3.61 -31.09 23.52
N ASN A 20 -3.42 -32.12 24.32
CA ASN A 20 -3.69 -33.51 23.92
C ASN A 20 -5.18 -33.73 23.64
N ALA A 21 -6.08 -33.24 24.49
CA ALA A 21 -7.52 -33.35 24.29
C ALA A 21 -7.95 -32.63 22.97
N TRP A 22 -7.34 -31.46 22.68
CA TRP A 22 -7.56 -30.77 21.41
C TRP A 22 -7.05 -31.58 20.21
N LYS A 23 -5.84 -32.14 20.31
CA LYS A 23 -5.24 -33.00 19.26
C LYS A 23 -6.12 -34.20 18.92
N ASP A 24 -6.65 -34.86 19.95
CA ASP A 24 -7.54 -36.02 19.78
C ASP A 24 -8.85 -35.61 19.10
N THR A 25 -9.43 -34.47 19.52
CA THR A 25 -10.62 -33.92 18.90
C THR A 25 -10.37 -33.57 17.44
N PHE A 26 -9.24 -32.88 17.14
CA PHE A 26 -8.89 -32.49 15.78
C PHE A 26 -8.58 -33.71 14.88
N ALA A 27 -7.94 -34.74 15.39
CA ALA A 27 -7.72 -35.98 14.64
C ALA A 27 -9.04 -36.69 14.25
N GLY A 28 -10.05 -36.66 15.16
CA GLY A 28 -11.40 -37.10 14.85
C GLY A 28 -12.07 -36.26 13.74
N TYR A 29 -11.91 -34.92 13.82
CA TYR A 29 -12.42 -33.98 12.80
C TYR A 29 -11.75 -34.21 11.44
N GLU A 30 -10.42 -34.35 11.41
CA GLU A 30 -9.65 -34.58 10.19
C GLU A 30 -10.06 -35.90 9.48
N LYS A 31 -10.34 -36.93 10.26
CA LYS A 31 -10.85 -38.18 9.72
C LYS A 31 -12.25 -38.07 9.13
N ALA A 32 -13.12 -37.24 9.74
CA ALA A 32 -14.49 -37.04 9.30
C ALA A 32 -14.60 -36.05 8.14
N TYR A 33 -13.72 -35.02 8.11
CA TYR A 33 -13.76 -33.87 7.17
C TYR A 33 -12.36 -33.53 6.68
N PRO A 34 -11.70 -34.38 5.87
CA PRO A 34 -10.29 -34.23 5.49
C PRO A 34 -10.00 -32.93 4.72
N GLU A 35 -10.89 -32.52 3.81
CA GLU A 35 -10.73 -31.30 3.02
C GLU A 35 -10.83 -30.03 3.89
N LEU A 36 -11.81 -30.00 4.80
CA LEU A 36 -11.98 -28.86 5.73
C LEU A 36 -10.81 -28.77 6.72
N ALA A 37 -10.29 -29.91 7.17
CA ALA A 37 -9.13 -29.96 8.05
C ALA A 37 -7.85 -29.51 7.34
N ALA A 38 -7.66 -29.88 6.08
CA ALA A 38 -6.56 -29.40 5.24
C ALA A 38 -6.63 -27.88 5.05
N GLU A 39 -7.80 -27.35 4.73
CA GLU A 39 -8.03 -25.91 4.56
C GLU A 39 -7.80 -25.15 5.87
N PHE A 40 -8.27 -25.67 7.02
CA PHE A 40 -8.00 -25.10 8.33
C PHE A 40 -6.49 -25.03 8.62
N LYS A 41 -5.75 -26.11 8.38
CA LYS A 41 -4.29 -26.15 8.55
C LYS A 41 -3.59 -25.15 7.63
N ARG A 42 -3.99 -25.06 6.35
CA ARG A 42 -3.45 -24.11 5.38
C ARG A 42 -3.58 -22.67 5.89
N ARG A 43 -4.79 -22.28 6.33
CA ARG A 43 -5.06 -20.94 6.84
C ARG A 43 -4.29 -20.62 8.11
N LEU A 44 -4.23 -21.55 9.06
CA LEU A 44 -3.46 -21.35 10.30
C LEU A 44 -1.95 -21.23 10.03
N ALA A 45 -1.44 -21.94 9.01
CA ALA A 45 -0.05 -21.81 8.57
C ALA A 45 0.22 -20.49 7.80
N GLY A 46 -0.82 -19.69 7.50
CA GLY A 46 -0.71 -18.46 6.74
C GLY A 46 -0.36 -18.66 5.27
N ILE A 47 -0.55 -19.88 4.74
CA ILE A 47 -0.29 -20.22 3.34
C ILE A 47 -1.46 -19.71 2.48
N LEU A 48 -1.17 -18.99 1.40
CA LEU A 48 -2.17 -18.50 0.46
C LEU A 48 -2.82 -19.66 -0.33
N PRO A 49 -4.05 -19.47 -0.89
CA PRO A 49 -4.73 -20.51 -1.65
C PRO A 49 -3.93 -20.96 -2.88
N GLU A 50 -4.09 -22.21 -3.28
CA GLU A 50 -3.64 -22.66 -4.60
C GLU A 50 -4.27 -21.80 -5.71
N GLY A 51 -3.49 -21.41 -6.73
CA GLY A 51 -3.94 -20.54 -7.82
C GLY A 51 -3.97 -19.05 -7.48
N PHE A 52 -3.44 -18.62 -6.29
CA PHE A 52 -3.34 -17.20 -5.94
C PHE A 52 -2.50 -16.43 -6.99
N ASP A 53 -1.33 -16.94 -7.36
CA ASP A 53 -0.43 -16.29 -8.34
C ASP A 53 -1.10 -16.17 -9.72
N GLU A 54 -1.84 -17.19 -10.16
CA GLU A 54 -2.61 -17.15 -11.41
C GLU A 54 -3.72 -16.07 -11.33
N THR A 55 -4.42 -15.98 -10.21
CA THR A 55 -5.44 -14.95 -9.97
C THR A 55 -4.84 -13.54 -10.05
N VAL A 56 -3.70 -13.31 -9.43
CA VAL A 56 -2.98 -12.04 -9.47
C VAL A 56 -2.52 -11.72 -10.89
N MET A 57 -1.93 -12.70 -11.59
CA MET A 57 -1.48 -12.52 -12.97
C MET A 57 -2.64 -12.15 -13.91
N ASN A 58 -3.79 -12.82 -13.79
CA ASN A 58 -4.99 -12.50 -14.55
C ASN A 58 -5.50 -11.07 -14.25
N ALA A 59 -5.45 -10.65 -12.99
CA ALA A 59 -5.82 -9.29 -12.58
C ALA A 59 -4.86 -8.23 -13.15
N LEU A 60 -3.56 -8.52 -13.18
CA LEU A 60 -2.52 -7.66 -13.77
C LEU A 60 -2.71 -7.51 -15.28
N CYS A 61 -2.91 -8.63 -15.99
CA CYS A 61 -3.16 -8.61 -17.43
C CYS A 61 -4.42 -7.78 -17.76
N ALA A 62 -5.52 -8.00 -17.04
CA ALA A 62 -6.75 -7.23 -17.21
C ALA A 62 -6.57 -5.74 -16.91
N ALA A 63 -5.79 -5.39 -15.90
CA ALA A 63 -5.50 -3.99 -15.55
C ALA A 63 -4.65 -3.30 -16.64
N ALA A 64 -3.64 -4.01 -17.17
CA ALA A 64 -2.77 -3.52 -18.23
C ALA A 64 -3.52 -3.37 -19.57
N GLU A 65 -4.34 -4.36 -19.95
CA GLU A 65 -5.14 -4.32 -21.17
C GLU A 65 -6.19 -3.20 -21.15
N ALA A 66 -6.86 -3.01 -20.02
CA ALA A 66 -7.88 -1.98 -19.87
C ALA A 66 -7.28 -0.56 -19.87
N ALA A 67 -6.05 -0.36 -19.39
CA ALA A 67 -5.32 0.91 -19.33
C ALA A 67 -6.19 2.10 -18.87
N GLU A 68 -6.97 1.92 -17.79
CA GLU A 68 -8.03 2.86 -17.42
C GLU A 68 -7.52 4.07 -16.64
N THR A 69 -8.12 5.22 -16.96
CA THR A 69 -8.00 6.44 -16.13
C THR A 69 -9.07 6.42 -15.05
N VAL A 70 -8.70 6.00 -13.84
CA VAL A 70 -9.60 5.88 -12.69
C VAL A 70 -8.94 6.31 -11.39
N ALA A 71 -9.73 6.64 -10.37
CA ALA A 71 -9.20 6.84 -9.03
C ALA A 71 -8.55 5.54 -8.52
N THR A 72 -7.38 5.63 -7.86
CA THR A 72 -6.70 4.41 -7.41
C THR A 72 -7.50 3.66 -6.33
N ARG A 73 -8.40 4.33 -5.56
CA ARG A 73 -9.39 3.63 -4.72
C ARG A 73 -10.33 2.72 -5.54
N LYS A 74 -10.67 3.11 -6.78
CA LYS A 74 -11.47 2.28 -7.70
C LYS A 74 -10.63 1.16 -8.29
N ALA A 75 -9.35 1.42 -8.58
CA ALA A 75 -8.39 0.39 -8.95
C ALA A 75 -8.23 -0.66 -7.85
N SER A 76 -8.13 -0.22 -6.58
CA SER A 76 -8.14 -1.09 -5.41
C SER A 76 -9.39 -1.97 -5.33
N GLN A 77 -10.59 -1.41 -5.56
CA GLN A 77 -11.82 -2.20 -5.61
C GLN A 77 -11.82 -3.22 -6.74
N LYS A 78 -11.26 -2.88 -7.91
CA LYS A 78 -11.11 -3.83 -9.02
C LYS A 78 -10.17 -4.98 -8.67
N ALA A 79 -9.04 -4.69 -8.01
CA ALA A 79 -8.15 -5.71 -7.48
C ALA A 79 -8.87 -6.62 -6.45
N LEU A 80 -9.63 -6.05 -5.52
CA LEU A 80 -10.45 -6.81 -4.58
C LEU A 80 -11.50 -7.68 -5.29
N ASN A 81 -12.16 -7.15 -6.34
CA ASN A 81 -13.13 -7.93 -7.11
C ASN A 81 -12.50 -9.16 -7.79
N ALA A 82 -11.25 -9.07 -8.20
CA ALA A 82 -10.53 -10.19 -8.82
C ALA A 82 -10.01 -11.17 -7.76
N ILE A 83 -9.40 -10.69 -6.68
CA ILE A 83 -8.66 -11.51 -5.72
C ILE A 83 -9.57 -12.09 -4.63
N ALA A 84 -10.46 -11.29 -4.03
CA ALA A 84 -11.23 -11.69 -2.84
C ALA A 84 -12.14 -12.92 -3.04
N PRO A 85 -12.74 -13.20 -4.21
CA PRO A 85 -13.52 -14.41 -4.43
C PRO A 85 -12.72 -15.70 -4.24
N THR A 86 -11.42 -15.72 -4.58
CA THR A 86 -10.54 -16.88 -4.47
C THR A 86 -9.85 -17.01 -3.11
N MET A 87 -10.04 -16.02 -2.22
CA MET A 87 -9.41 -15.95 -0.89
C MET A 87 -10.46 -16.00 0.23
N PRO A 88 -10.93 -17.19 0.62
CA PRO A 88 -11.97 -17.31 1.65
C PRO A 88 -11.54 -16.82 3.04
N GLU A 89 -10.24 -16.72 3.33
CA GLU A 89 -9.68 -16.14 4.54
C GLU A 89 -9.65 -14.61 4.57
N LEU A 90 -9.90 -13.93 3.45
CA LEU A 90 -9.87 -12.47 3.41
C LEU A 90 -11.12 -11.90 4.06
N LEU A 91 -10.93 -11.11 5.12
CA LEU A 91 -12.00 -10.47 5.89
C LEU A 91 -11.79 -8.96 5.93
N GLY A 92 -12.71 -8.20 5.35
CA GLY A 92 -12.59 -6.75 5.21
C GLY A 92 -13.60 -5.92 5.97
N GLY A 93 -13.47 -4.61 5.85
CA GLY A 93 -14.43 -3.67 6.42
C GLY A 93 -14.00 -2.22 6.32
N SER A 94 -14.80 -1.33 6.93
CA SER A 94 -14.51 0.09 6.95
C SER A 94 -15.11 0.77 8.19
N ALA A 95 -14.49 1.89 8.58
CA ALA A 95 -15.00 2.78 9.64
C ALA A 95 -16.14 3.66 9.12
N ASP A 96 -17.25 3.04 8.72
CA ASP A 96 -18.45 3.67 8.15
C ASP A 96 -18.23 4.45 6.84
N LEU A 97 -17.17 4.12 6.10
CA LEU A 97 -16.75 4.79 4.87
C LEU A 97 -16.70 3.83 3.66
N THR A 98 -17.35 2.66 3.73
CA THR A 98 -17.26 1.63 2.68
C THR A 98 -17.54 2.18 1.28
N GLY A 99 -18.58 3.00 1.13
CA GLY A 99 -18.93 3.61 -0.17
C GLY A 99 -17.91 4.62 -0.68
N SER A 100 -17.14 5.25 0.21
CA SER A 100 -16.10 6.22 -0.14
C SER A 100 -14.73 5.56 -0.31
N ASN A 101 -14.39 4.58 0.56
CA ASN A 101 -13.12 3.84 0.49
C ASN A 101 -13.15 2.76 -0.60
N LEU A 102 -14.33 2.29 -1.00
CA LEU A 102 -14.51 1.18 -1.94
C LEU A 102 -13.82 -0.11 -1.44
N THR A 103 -13.98 -0.41 -0.15
CA THR A 103 -13.38 -1.57 0.54
C THR A 103 -14.23 -2.82 0.48
N ASN A 104 -15.28 -2.81 -0.30
CA ASN A 104 -16.13 -3.98 -0.60
C ASN A 104 -15.87 -4.48 -2.01
N TRP A 105 -16.20 -5.72 -2.26
CA TRP A 105 -16.22 -6.34 -3.61
C TRP A 105 -17.62 -6.84 -3.95
N THR A 106 -17.84 -7.13 -5.22
CA THR A 106 -19.13 -7.59 -5.73
C THR A 106 -19.52 -8.94 -5.09
N GLY A 107 -20.72 -8.99 -4.51
CA GLY A 107 -21.24 -10.20 -3.88
C GLY A 107 -20.75 -10.43 -2.43
N VAL A 108 -19.90 -9.53 -1.87
CA VAL A 108 -19.53 -9.67 -0.46
C VAL A 108 -20.74 -9.40 0.46
N GLU A 109 -20.94 -10.29 1.42
CA GLU A 109 -21.97 -10.15 2.43
C GLU A 109 -21.40 -9.58 3.73
N ARG A 110 -22.27 -8.86 4.47
CA ARG A 110 -21.90 -8.35 5.80
C ARG A 110 -21.85 -9.47 6.82
N LEU A 111 -20.81 -9.42 7.65
CA LEU A 111 -20.75 -10.19 8.88
C LEU A 111 -21.73 -9.58 9.90
N THR A 112 -22.76 -10.34 10.28
CA THR A 112 -23.79 -9.92 11.24
C THR A 112 -24.11 -11.08 12.18
N HIS A 113 -24.94 -10.82 13.20
CA HIS A 113 -25.45 -11.88 14.08
C HIS A 113 -26.17 -12.99 13.29
N ASP A 114 -26.90 -12.63 12.24
CA ASP A 114 -27.70 -13.57 11.45
C ASP A 114 -26.92 -14.15 10.24
N ASN A 115 -25.75 -13.61 9.94
CA ASN A 115 -24.85 -14.08 8.88
C ASN A 115 -23.41 -14.08 9.36
N MET A 116 -23.03 -15.17 10.04
CA MET A 116 -21.68 -15.38 10.57
C MET A 116 -20.64 -15.75 9.49
N LEU A 117 -21.08 -15.99 8.25
CA LEU A 117 -20.21 -16.27 7.11
C LEU A 117 -19.90 -15.04 6.26
N GLY A 118 -20.49 -13.90 6.59
CA GLY A 118 -20.20 -12.63 5.93
C GLY A 118 -18.73 -12.25 6.09
N ARG A 119 -18.16 -11.64 5.07
CA ARG A 119 -16.74 -11.27 5.02
C ARG A 119 -16.50 -9.75 4.97
N HIS A 120 -17.53 -8.96 5.34
CA HIS A 120 -17.42 -7.50 5.42
C HIS A 120 -17.95 -6.99 6.77
N ILE A 121 -17.08 -6.35 7.55
CA ILE A 121 -17.40 -5.81 8.87
C ILE A 121 -17.73 -4.33 8.76
N SER A 122 -18.88 -3.92 9.30
CA SER A 122 -19.24 -2.52 9.49
C SER A 122 -18.76 -2.06 10.87
N TYR A 123 -17.57 -1.45 10.94
CA TYR A 123 -16.93 -1.09 12.21
C TYR A 123 -17.57 0.15 12.86
N GLY A 124 -18.32 0.96 12.10
CA GLY A 124 -18.74 2.29 12.52
C GLY A 124 -17.57 3.27 12.58
N VAL A 125 -17.81 4.50 13.01
CA VAL A 125 -16.78 5.56 13.14
C VAL A 125 -15.89 5.26 14.35
N ARG A 126 -14.95 4.32 14.20
CA ARG A 126 -14.09 3.79 15.28
C ARG A 126 -12.74 3.33 14.75
N GLU A 127 -11.93 4.22 14.22
CA GLU A 127 -10.68 3.91 13.52
C GLU A 127 -9.70 3.14 14.40
N PHE A 128 -9.53 3.54 15.67
CA PHE A 128 -8.72 2.79 16.62
C PHE A 128 -9.30 1.42 16.92
N GLY A 129 -10.58 1.35 17.26
CA GLY A 129 -11.26 0.09 17.56
C GLY A 129 -11.24 -0.88 16.37
N MET A 130 -11.49 -0.38 15.16
CA MET A 130 -11.38 -1.13 13.91
C MET A 130 -9.98 -1.73 13.74
N SER A 131 -8.94 -0.91 13.84
CA SER A 131 -7.55 -1.35 13.66
C SER A 131 -7.10 -2.30 14.77
N ALA A 132 -7.56 -2.11 16.01
CA ALA A 132 -7.26 -3.01 17.13
C ALA A 132 -7.97 -4.36 17.00
N ILE A 133 -9.24 -4.37 16.56
CA ILE A 133 -9.98 -5.61 16.25
C ILE A 133 -9.28 -6.37 15.11
N GLN A 134 -8.87 -5.65 14.05
CA GLN A 134 -8.10 -6.22 12.95
C GLN A 134 -6.82 -6.89 13.45
N ASN A 135 -6.07 -6.25 14.34
CA ASN A 135 -4.88 -6.85 14.95
C ASN A 135 -5.21 -8.12 15.73
N GLY A 136 -6.32 -8.12 16.48
CA GLY A 136 -6.80 -9.30 17.20
C GLY A 136 -7.15 -10.46 16.27
N ILE A 137 -7.80 -10.19 15.14
CA ILE A 137 -8.13 -11.19 14.11
C ILE A 137 -6.84 -11.80 13.52
N ALA A 138 -5.86 -10.94 13.16
CA ALA A 138 -4.58 -11.40 12.62
C ALA A 138 -3.80 -12.25 13.65
N LEU A 139 -3.82 -11.87 14.94
CA LEU A 139 -3.18 -12.62 16.02
C LEU A 139 -3.82 -13.99 16.27
N TYR A 140 -5.14 -14.06 16.14
CA TYR A 140 -5.85 -15.35 16.30
C TYR A 140 -5.48 -16.34 15.20
N GLY A 141 -5.21 -15.82 13.99
CA GLY A 141 -4.81 -16.63 12.83
C GLY A 141 -5.99 -17.17 12.03
N GLY A 142 -5.68 -17.73 10.87
CA GLY A 142 -6.66 -18.34 9.95
C GLY A 142 -7.44 -17.35 9.09
N LEU A 143 -7.33 -16.05 9.34
CA LEU A 143 -7.91 -14.98 8.55
C LEU A 143 -6.85 -13.92 8.22
N ILE A 144 -7.00 -13.28 7.07
CA ILE A 144 -6.21 -12.11 6.65
C ILE A 144 -7.14 -10.91 6.69
N PRO A 145 -7.04 -10.05 7.73
CA PRO A 145 -7.93 -8.92 7.87
C PRO A 145 -7.42 -7.68 7.11
N TYR A 146 -8.36 -6.92 6.55
CA TYR A 146 -8.11 -5.55 6.10
C TYR A 146 -9.22 -4.60 6.56
N SER A 147 -8.87 -3.32 6.70
CA SER A 147 -9.85 -2.30 7.06
C SER A 147 -9.55 -0.96 6.40
N GLY A 148 -10.59 -0.15 6.19
CA GLY A 148 -10.49 1.11 5.47
C GLY A 148 -11.04 2.31 6.20
N THR A 149 -10.37 3.45 5.99
CA THR A 149 -10.81 4.80 6.35
C THR A 149 -10.12 5.82 5.45
N PHE A 150 -10.36 7.13 5.63
CA PHE A 150 -9.57 8.17 4.98
C PHE A 150 -8.17 8.25 5.60
N LEU A 151 -7.19 8.63 4.79
CA LEU A 151 -5.80 8.70 5.24
C LEU A 151 -5.61 9.65 6.44
N THR A 152 -6.26 10.81 6.43
CA THR A 152 -6.21 11.75 7.55
C THR A 152 -6.70 11.13 8.87
N PHE A 153 -7.63 10.18 8.82
CA PHE A 153 -8.16 9.50 10.01
C PHE A 153 -7.26 8.36 10.51
N SER A 154 -6.15 8.07 9.81
CA SER A 154 -5.12 7.18 10.33
C SER A 154 -4.52 7.70 11.66
N ASP A 155 -4.60 9.01 11.91
CA ASP A 155 -4.18 9.62 13.18
C ASP A 155 -4.93 9.03 14.37
N TYR A 156 -6.25 8.79 14.24
CA TYR A 156 -7.03 8.14 15.29
C TYR A 156 -6.62 6.68 15.54
N ALA A 157 -6.08 6.00 14.51
CA ALA A 157 -5.67 4.60 14.58
C ALA A 157 -4.16 4.41 14.81
N ARG A 158 -3.39 5.49 14.85
CA ARG A 158 -1.91 5.47 14.85
C ARG A 158 -1.30 4.45 15.78
N ASN A 159 -1.78 4.35 17.01
CA ASN A 159 -1.24 3.41 17.99
C ASN A 159 -1.52 1.95 17.58
N ALA A 160 -2.71 1.63 17.10
CA ALA A 160 -3.04 0.28 16.65
C ALA A 160 -2.23 -0.15 15.43
N VAL A 161 -2.01 0.75 14.46
CA VAL A 161 -1.13 0.52 13.30
C VAL A 161 0.31 0.25 13.73
N ARG A 162 0.83 1.06 14.67
CA ARG A 162 2.16 0.85 15.24
C ARG A 162 2.26 -0.50 15.95
N MET A 163 1.22 -0.91 16.68
CA MET A 163 1.18 -2.21 17.35
C MET A 163 1.16 -3.37 16.34
N ALA A 164 0.46 -3.26 15.22
CA ALA A 164 0.52 -4.26 14.15
C ALA A 164 1.96 -4.47 13.65
N ALA A 165 2.70 -3.38 13.43
CA ALA A 165 4.09 -3.45 13.01
C ALA A 165 5.00 -4.06 14.09
N LEU A 166 4.85 -3.64 15.36
CA LEU A 166 5.60 -4.18 16.49
C LEU A 166 5.38 -5.68 16.67
N MET A 167 4.14 -6.14 16.48
CA MET A 167 3.75 -7.55 16.59
C MET A 167 3.98 -8.34 15.29
N LYS A 168 4.45 -7.71 14.20
CA LYS A 168 4.70 -8.31 12.90
C LYS A 168 3.47 -9.01 12.31
N LEU A 169 2.31 -8.37 12.37
CA LEU A 169 1.04 -8.94 11.94
C LEU A 169 0.80 -8.72 10.45
N ARG A 170 0.31 -9.74 9.75
CA ARG A 170 -0.30 -9.61 8.41
C ARG A 170 -1.63 -8.88 8.55
N SER A 171 -1.60 -7.55 8.53
CA SER A 171 -2.73 -6.65 8.74
C SER A 171 -2.69 -5.59 7.65
N ILE A 172 -3.77 -5.42 6.88
CA ILE A 172 -3.77 -4.53 5.72
C ILE A 172 -4.65 -3.31 6.01
N PHE A 173 -4.05 -2.14 6.04
CA PHE A 173 -4.73 -0.86 6.28
C PHE A 173 -4.96 -0.16 4.94
N VAL A 174 -6.22 0.02 4.55
CA VAL A 174 -6.61 0.71 3.32
C VAL A 174 -6.96 2.15 3.64
N TYR A 175 -6.18 3.09 3.11
CA TYR A 175 -6.39 4.51 3.29
C TYR A 175 -6.70 5.17 1.95
N THR A 176 -7.76 5.97 1.90
CA THR A 176 -8.11 6.73 0.69
C THR A 176 -8.10 8.23 0.95
N HIS A 177 -8.29 9.03 -0.09
CA HIS A 177 -8.24 10.49 0.00
C HIS A 177 -6.84 10.96 0.43
N ASP A 178 -5.85 10.57 -0.38
CA ASP A 178 -4.43 10.56 -0.07
C ASP A 178 -3.75 11.93 0.06
N SER A 179 -4.32 12.98 -0.54
CA SER A 179 -3.62 14.27 -0.69
C SER A 179 -4.57 15.44 -0.94
N ILE A 180 -4.03 16.60 -1.29
CA ILE A 180 -4.79 17.79 -1.76
C ILE A 180 -5.68 17.49 -2.98
N GLY A 181 -5.39 16.41 -3.71
CA GLY A 181 -6.18 15.95 -4.85
C GLY A 181 -7.63 15.56 -4.51
N LEU A 182 -7.98 15.40 -3.25
CA LEU A 182 -9.37 15.18 -2.85
C LEU A 182 -10.26 16.43 -3.04
N GLY A 183 -9.69 17.64 -3.01
CA GLY A 183 -10.38 18.87 -3.42
C GLY A 183 -11.06 19.62 -2.26
N GLU A 184 -12.33 19.95 -2.43
CA GLU A 184 -13.08 20.95 -1.66
C GLU A 184 -13.28 20.61 -0.19
N ASP A 185 -13.17 19.33 0.23
CA ASP A 185 -13.27 18.92 1.63
C ASP A 185 -12.24 19.64 2.53
N GLY A 186 -11.15 20.10 1.93
CA GLY A 186 -10.23 21.04 2.53
C GLY A 186 -9.26 20.45 3.55
N PRO A 187 -8.58 21.32 4.33
CA PRO A 187 -7.43 20.94 5.17
C PRO A 187 -7.71 19.84 6.20
N THR A 188 -8.95 19.73 6.69
CA THR A 188 -9.32 18.72 7.69
C THR A 188 -9.36 17.30 7.13
N HIS A 189 -9.38 17.16 5.81
CA HIS A 189 -9.44 15.87 5.11
C HIS A 189 -8.23 15.65 4.19
N GLN A 190 -7.48 16.69 3.86
CA GLN A 190 -6.28 16.62 3.02
C GLN A 190 -5.07 16.19 3.84
N SER A 191 -4.56 15.00 3.54
CA SER A 191 -3.36 14.47 4.16
C SER A 191 -2.11 15.15 3.60
N ILE A 192 -1.24 15.66 4.44
CA ILE A 192 0.04 16.29 4.09
C ILE A 192 1.20 15.48 4.67
N GLU A 193 1.25 15.33 6.01
CA GLU A 193 2.34 14.64 6.71
C GLU A 193 2.08 13.13 6.89
N HIS A 194 0.86 12.66 6.69
CA HIS A 194 0.42 11.32 7.05
C HIS A 194 1.22 10.21 6.34
N VAL A 195 1.44 10.35 5.02
CA VAL A 195 2.23 9.35 4.26
C VAL A 195 3.64 9.24 4.83
N SER A 196 4.34 10.38 4.98
CA SER A 196 5.70 10.42 5.54
C SER A 196 5.73 9.87 6.97
N SER A 197 4.73 10.23 7.79
CA SER A 197 4.66 9.78 9.17
C SER A 197 4.39 8.27 9.29
N LEU A 198 3.62 7.67 8.39
CA LEU A 198 3.41 6.22 8.33
C LEU A 198 4.70 5.50 7.93
N ARG A 199 5.45 6.02 6.95
CA ARG A 199 6.77 5.50 6.53
C ARG A 199 7.83 5.55 7.65
N LEU A 200 7.61 6.32 8.71
CA LEU A 200 8.47 6.32 9.91
C LEU A 200 8.19 5.16 10.87
N ILE A 201 7.13 4.37 10.68
CA ILE A 201 6.84 3.22 11.54
C ILE A 201 7.71 2.03 11.08
N PRO A 202 8.67 1.57 11.89
CA PRO A 202 9.51 0.45 11.49
C PRO A 202 8.67 -0.81 11.21
N GLY A 203 8.91 -1.44 10.07
CA GLY A 203 8.22 -2.68 9.70
C GLY A 203 6.81 -2.51 9.13
N LEU A 204 6.35 -1.30 8.87
CA LEU A 204 5.15 -1.02 8.08
C LEU A 204 5.55 -0.76 6.62
N ASP A 205 4.98 -1.48 5.65
CA ASP A 205 5.13 -1.16 4.24
C ASP A 205 4.03 -0.21 3.80
N VAL A 206 4.43 0.96 3.29
CA VAL A 206 3.49 1.99 2.86
C VAL A 206 3.47 2.08 1.34
N TRP A 207 2.42 1.54 0.74
CA TRP A 207 2.19 1.51 -0.70
C TRP A 207 1.29 2.67 -1.13
N ARG A 208 1.74 3.44 -2.10
CA ARG A 208 0.97 4.54 -2.73
C ARG A 208 1.03 4.38 -4.25
N PRO A 209 0.18 3.50 -4.81
CA PRO A 209 0.20 3.15 -6.24
C PRO A 209 -0.33 4.29 -7.12
N ALA A 210 0.22 4.38 -8.33
CA ALA A 210 -0.10 5.42 -9.32
C ALA A 210 -1.32 5.07 -10.19
N ASP A 211 -1.57 3.78 -10.45
CA ASP A 211 -2.61 3.33 -11.38
C ASP A 211 -3.17 1.94 -11.04
N THR A 212 -3.89 1.35 -12.00
CA THR A 212 -4.54 0.04 -11.84
C THR A 212 -3.54 -1.09 -11.68
N VAL A 213 -2.44 -1.11 -12.42
CA VAL A 213 -1.41 -2.16 -12.35
C VAL A 213 -0.69 -2.12 -11.02
N GLU A 214 -0.18 -0.94 -10.61
CA GLU A 214 0.47 -0.79 -9.31
C GLU A 214 -0.49 -1.10 -8.15
N SER A 215 -1.79 -0.84 -8.31
CA SER A 215 -2.78 -1.18 -7.28
C SER A 215 -2.96 -2.70 -7.11
N VAL A 216 -2.90 -3.48 -8.18
CA VAL A 216 -2.91 -4.96 -8.09
C VAL A 216 -1.64 -5.45 -7.41
N VAL A 217 -0.46 -4.93 -7.80
CA VAL A 217 0.82 -5.31 -7.16
C VAL A 217 0.84 -4.94 -5.68
N ALA A 218 0.32 -3.77 -5.31
CA ALA A 218 0.25 -3.36 -3.90
C ALA A 218 -0.63 -4.31 -3.06
N TRP A 219 -1.76 -4.78 -3.62
CA TRP A 219 -2.62 -5.77 -2.95
C TRP A 219 -1.94 -7.15 -2.86
N SER A 220 -1.34 -7.67 -3.96
CA SER A 220 -0.65 -8.97 -3.90
C SER A 220 0.51 -8.94 -2.91
N SER A 221 1.36 -7.91 -2.97
CA SER A 221 2.47 -7.74 -2.03
C SER A 221 2.01 -7.68 -0.56
N ALA A 222 0.89 -6.99 -0.28
CA ALA A 222 0.33 -6.92 1.07
C ALA A 222 -0.26 -8.25 1.54
N LEU A 223 -0.84 -9.04 0.64
CA LEU A 223 -1.37 -10.37 0.93
C LEU A 223 -0.28 -11.42 1.12
N GLU A 224 0.80 -11.35 0.37
CA GLU A 224 1.96 -12.23 0.47
C GLU A 224 2.79 -11.95 1.73
N ARG A 225 2.82 -10.72 2.19
CA ARG A 225 3.62 -10.31 3.33
C ARG A 225 3.14 -10.93 4.63
N ALA A 226 3.83 -11.95 5.13
CA ALA A 226 3.46 -12.68 6.35
C ALA A 226 4.05 -12.11 7.65
N ASP A 227 5.08 -11.24 7.57
CA ASP A 227 5.93 -10.82 8.70
C ASP A 227 5.73 -9.36 9.12
N GLY A 228 4.67 -8.71 8.63
CA GLY A 228 4.36 -7.33 8.98
C GLY A 228 3.13 -6.76 8.29
N PRO A 229 2.64 -5.60 8.75
CA PRO A 229 1.49 -4.94 8.17
C PRO A 229 1.84 -4.15 6.92
N SER A 230 0.83 -3.90 6.09
CA SER A 230 0.90 -3.01 4.93
C SER A 230 -0.18 -1.93 5.00
N ALA A 231 0.18 -0.69 4.65
CA ALA A 231 -0.75 0.40 4.43
C ALA A 231 -0.85 0.67 2.93
N LEU A 232 -2.05 0.57 2.37
CA LEU A 232 -2.34 0.81 0.96
C LEU A 232 -3.05 2.15 0.83
N ILE A 233 -2.42 3.13 0.18
CA ILE A 233 -2.88 4.52 0.10
C ILE A 233 -3.36 4.83 -1.31
N PHE A 234 -4.62 5.26 -1.41
CA PHE A 234 -5.30 5.45 -2.68
C PHE A 234 -5.91 6.85 -2.84
N THR A 235 -5.99 7.31 -4.08
CA THR A 235 -6.57 8.60 -4.43
C THR A 235 -8.09 8.61 -4.41
N ARG A 236 -8.67 9.81 -4.21
CA ARG A 236 -10.07 10.11 -4.53
C ARG A 236 -10.26 10.48 -5.99
N GLN A 237 -9.35 11.28 -6.52
CA GLN A 237 -9.35 11.75 -7.90
C GLN A 237 -8.88 10.66 -8.85
N ASN A 238 -9.25 10.77 -10.12
CA ASN A 238 -8.76 9.88 -11.16
C ASN A 238 -7.27 10.13 -11.43
N CYS A 239 -6.55 9.05 -11.72
CA CYS A 239 -5.17 9.03 -12.18
C CYS A 239 -5.15 8.38 -13.56
N ALA A 240 -4.34 8.92 -14.46
CA ALA A 240 -4.12 8.31 -15.75
C ALA A 240 -3.36 6.99 -15.60
N PHE A 241 -3.60 6.06 -16.50
CA PHE A 241 -2.75 4.89 -16.64
C PHE A 241 -1.31 5.33 -16.97
N VAL A 242 -0.34 4.74 -16.30
CA VAL A 242 1.08 5.04 -16.53
C VAL A 242 1.54 4.24 -17.76
N ASP A 243 1.85 4.95 -18.83
CA ASP A 243 2.41 4.35 -20.05
C ASP A 243 3.87 3.97 -19.80
N ARG A 244 4.09 2.68 -19.48
CA ARG A 244 5.39 2.10 -19.18
C ARG A 244 5.99 1.49 -20.43
N ASP A 245 7.33 1.49 -20.49
CA ASP A 245 8.04 0.76 -21.55
C ASP A 245 7.74 -0.74 -21.49
N GLU A 246 7.56 -1.30 -20.28
CA GLU A 246 7.14 -2.68 -20.03
C GLU A 246 6.38 -2.78 -18.70
N VAL A 247 5.37 -3.66 -18.65
CA VAL A 247 4.67 -3.99 -17.39
C VAL A 247 5.41 -5.14 -16.72
N ASP A 248 6.33 -4.80 -15.84
CA ASP A 248 7.08 -5.75 -15.02
C ASP A 248 6.57 -5.71 -13.57
N ALA A 249 5.73 -6.68 -13.21
CA ALA A 249 5.16 -6.79 -11.88
C ALA A 249 6.23 -7.02 -10.80
N ASP A 250 7.29 -7.78 -11.12
CA ASP A 250 8.39 -8.06 -10.20
C ASP A 250 9.21 -6.79 -9.91
N ALA A 251 9.41 -5.94 -10.92
CA ALA A 251 10.05 -4.65 -10.73
C ALA A 251 9.20 -3.71 -9.86
N ILE A 252 7.88 -3.66 -10.09
CA ILE A 252 6.94 -2.88 -9.27
C ILE A 252 6.95 -3.39 -7.82
N ALA A 253 6.95 -4.70 -7.62
CA ALA A 253 6.97 -5.34 -6.30
C ALA A 253 8.25 -5.06 -5.50
N LYS A 254 9.32 -4.59 -6.15
CA LYS A 254 10.54 -4.09 -5.48
C LYS A 254 10.36 -2.70 -4.84
N GLY A 255 9.20 -2.09 -4.99
CA GLY A 255 8.81 -0.84 -4.30
C GLY A 255 9.27 0.44 -4.97
N GLY A 256 10.18 0.38 -5.94
CA GLY A 256 10.63 1.48 -6.78
C GLY A 256 11.25 0.95 -8.06
N TYR A 257 10.84 1.45 -9.21
CA TYR A 257 11.25 0.94 -10.52
C TYR A 257 11.29 2.03 -11.58
N ILE A 258 11.96 1.77 -12.69
CA ILE A 258 12.04 2.68 -13.84
C ILE A 258 10.72 2.55 -14.62
N ALA A 259 9.84 3.54 -14.50
CA ALA A 259 8.61 3.60 -15.27
C ALA A 259 8.85 4.00 -16.72
N ALA A 260 9.81 4.90 -16.98
CA ALA A 260 10.26 5.27 -18.31
C ALA A 260 11.71 5.74 -18.27
N ASP A 261 12.57 5.15 -19.08
CA ASP A 261 14.00 5.53 -19.12
C ASP A 261 14.27 6.75 -20.02
N ALA A 262 15.50 7.25 -20.00
CA ALA A 262 15.96 8.30 -20.88
C ALA A 262 15.80 7.88 -22.36
N PRO A 263 15.15 8.66 -23.22
CA PRO A 263 14.84 8.24 -24.59
C PRO A 263 16.06 7.89 -25.45
N ALA A 264 17.22 8.53 -25.18
CA ALA A 264 18.47 8.23 -25.88
C ALA A 264 19.31 7.11 -25.24
N GLY A 265 18.72 6.41 -24.23
CA GLY A 265 19.38 5.34 -23.49
C GLY A 265 19.96 5.79 -22.15
N ALA A 266 20.14 4.81 -21.26
CA ALA A 266 20.59 5.05 -19.88
C ALA A 266 21.98 5.72 -19.80
N ASP A 267 22.85 5.49 -20.78
CA ASP A 267 24.18 6.10 -20.90
C ASP A 267 24.14 7.63 -21.16
N LYS A 268 22.99 8.13 -21.62
CA LYS A 268 22.74 9.55 -21.86
C LYS A 268 21.93 10.24 -20.75
N LEU A 269 21.59 9.50 -19.69
CA LEU A 269 20.80 10.01 -18.58
C LEU A 269 21.43 11.26 -17.96
N GLN A 270 20.64 12.35 -17.88
CA GLN A 270 21.06 13.64 -17.32
C GLN A 270 20.46 13.89 -15.94
N ALA A 271 19.19 13.50 -15.72
CA ALA A 271 18.51 13.66 -14.44
C ALA A 271 17.45 12.58 -14.23
N VAL A 272 17.02 12.38 -12.99
CA VAL A 272 15.93 11.47 -12.61
C VAL A 272 14.78 12.29 -12.00
N ILE A 273 13.56 11.96 -12.37
CA ILE A 273 12.36 12.38 -11.64
C ILE A 273 11.82 11.14 -10.92
N VAL A 274 11.76 11.17 -9.59
CA VAL A 274 11.12 10.12 -8.80
C VAL A 274 9.78 10.65 -8.28
N ALA A 275 8.72 9.88 -8.47
CA ALA A 275 7.38 10.24 -8.03
C ALA A 275 6.65 9.02 -7.46
N THR A 276 5.55 9.25 -6.75
CA THR A 276 4.71 8.21 -6.17
C THR A 276 3.24 8.58 -6.31
N GLY A 277 2.35 7.58 -6.38
CA GLY A 277 0.92 7.82 -6.48
C GLY A 277 0.52 8.69 -7.67
N SER A 278 -0.42 9.59 -7.47
CA SER A 278 -0.94 10.48 -8.51
C SER A 278 0.11 11.38 -9.17
N GLU A 279 1.24 11.60 -8.53
CA GLU A 279 2.30 12.49 -9.05
C GLU A 279 3.16 11.83 -10.11
N VAL A 280 3.06 10.50 -10.32
CA VAL A 280 3.74 9.80 -11.43
C VAL A 280 3.24 10.31 -12.79
N GLU A 281 1.94 10.59 -12.91
CA GLU A 281 1.37 11.21 -14.11
C GLU A 281 2.02 12.59 -14.41
N LEU A 282 2.23 13.39 -13.37
CA LEU A 282 2.92 14.69 -13.50
C LEU A 282 4.37 14.50 -13.97
N ALA A 283 5.09 13.52 -13.38
CA ALA A 283 6.47 13.21 -13.75
C ALA A 283 6.59 12.77 -15.22
N MET A 284 5.65 11.95 -15.71
CA MET A 284 5.59 11.52 -17.11
C MET A 284 5.34 12.68 -18.06
N LYS A 285 4.44 13.60 -17.71
CA LYS A 285 4.20 14.82 -18.48
C LYS A 285 5.42 15.75 -18.51
N ALA A 286 6.09 15.93 -17.39
CA ALA A 286 7.32 16.71 -17.30
C ALA A 286 8.44 16.07 -18.14
N ARG A 287 8.61 14.73 -18.10
CA ARG A 287 9.55 14.01 -18.96
C ARG A 287 9.28 14.26 -20.45
N ALA A 288 8.02 14.22 -20.88
CA ALA A 288 7.67 14.49 -22.28
C ALA A 288 8.10 15.90 -22.72
N LEU A 289 7.87 16.91 -21.89
CA LEU A 289 8.31 18.29 -22.16
C LEU A 289 9.84 18.41 -22.20
N LEU A 290 10.55 17.78 -21.26
CA LEU A 290 12.02 17.77 -21.22
C LEU A 290 12.61 17.05 -22.44
N THR A 291 12.00 15.94 -22.86
CA THR A 291 12.38 15.22 -24.07
C THR A 291 12.27 16.11 -25.33
N ALA A 292 11.20 16.89 -25.45
CA ALA A 292 11.04 17.86 -26.54
C ALA A 292 12.11 18.96 -26.53
N MET A 293 12.74 19.22 -25.37
CA MET A 293 13.87 20.13 -25.19
C MET A 293 15.24 19.41 -25.33
N ASN A 294 15.25 18.14 -25.74
CA ASN A 294 16.43 17.26 -25.84
C ASN A 294 17.15 17.02 -24.49
N VAL A 295 16.41 17.10 -23.37
CA VAL A 295 16.91 16.76 -22.03
C VAL A 295 16.54 15.32 -21.72
N GLN A 296 17.56 14.50 -21.40
CA GLN A 296 17.41 13.06 -21.18
C GLN A 296 17.09 12.74 -19.72
N VAL A 297 15.82 12.43 -19.44
CA VAL A 297 15.33 12.22 -18.08
C VAL A 297 14.65 10.86 -17.95
N ARG A 298 14.97 10.19 -16.86
CA ARG A 298 14.29 8.98 -16.39
C ARG A 298 13.15 9.35 -15.46
N VAL A 299 12.03 8.63 -15.55
CA VAL A 299 10.98 8.65 -14.52
C VAL A 299 11.03 7.35 -13.74
N VAL A 300 11.11 7.46 -12.43
CA VAL A 300 11.00 6.37 -11.46
C VAL A 300 9.68 6.49 -10.76
N SER A 301 8.85 5.43 -10.80
CA SER A 301 7.73 5.29 -9.88
C SER A 301 8.20 4.58 -8.61
N MET A 302 7.86 5.14 -7.46
CA MET A 302 8.22 4.59 -6.16
C MET A 302 6.97 4.32 -5.32
N PRO A 303 6.19 3.28 -5.66
CA PRO A 303 4.97 2.96 -4.95
C PRO A 303 5.19 2.58 -3.48
N CYS A 304 6.38 2.06 -3.10
CA CYS A 304 6.67 1.70 -1.71
C CYS A 304 8.14 1.94 -1.34
N CYS A 305 8.41 3.05 -0.66
CA CYS A 305 9.76 3.39 -0.21
C CYS A 305 10.37 2.31 0.72
N ASP A 306 9.56 1.72 1.59
CA ASP A 306 10.02 0.75 2.59
C ASP A 306 10.52 -0.55 1.95
N VAL A 307 9.85 -0.99 0.88
CA VAL A 307 10.27 -2.16 0.09
C VAL A 307 11.50 -1.84 -0.74
N PHE A 308 11.54 -0.68 -1.39
CA PHE A 308 12.70 -0.22 -2.16
C PHE A 308 13.96 -0.12 -1.29
N ASP A 309 13.85 0.36 -0.07
CA ASP A 309 14.97 0.47 0.88
C ASP A 309 15.60 -0.89 1.24
N ARG A 310 14.82 -1.96 1.19
CA ARG A 310 15.28 -3.33 1.45
C ARG A 310 15.97 -3.99 0.25
N GLN A 311 15.90 -3.39 -0.95
CA GLN A 311 16.61 -3.90 -2.10
C GLN A 311 18.13 -3.75 -1.93
N ASP A 312 18.89 -4.55 -2.65
CA ASP A 312 20.34 -4.44 -2.65
C ASP A 312 20.83 -3.09 -3.23
N ALA A 313 22.06 -2.74 -2.91
CA ALA A 313 22.63 -1.45 -3.31
C ALA A 313 22.77 -1.31 -4.84
N ALA A 314 23.00 -2.42 -5.55
CA ALA A 314 23.15 -2.42 -7.01
C ALA A 314 21.81 -2.06 -7.67
N TYR A 315 20.72 -2.70 -7.24
CA TYR A 315 19.38 -2.37 -7.74
C TYR A 315 18.99 -0.92 -7.43
N ARG A 316 19.16 -0.48 -6.18
CA ARG A 316 18.82 0.90 -5.80
C ARG A 316 19.59 1.93 -6.61
N ASN A 317 20.89 1.70 -6.84
CA ASN A 317 21.70 2.60 -7.66
C ASN A 317 21.37 2.50 -9.15
N ALA A 318 20.94 1.34 -9.64
CA ALA A 318 20.47 1.21 -11.02
C ALA A 318 19.19 2.02 -11.26
N VAL A 319 18.27 2.07 -10.29
CA VAL A 319 17.03 2.83 -10.36
C VAL A 319 17.26 4.32 -10.09
N LEU A 320 17.95 4.67 -9.01
CA LEU A 320 18.30 6.03 -8.57
C LEU A 320 19.83 6.21 -8.54
N PRO A 321 20.48 6.49 -9.67
CA PRO A 321 21.94 6.66 -9.74
C PRO A 321 22.40 7.84 -8.87
N ALA A 322 23.39 7.58 -7.99
CA ALA A 322 23.87 8.57 -7.03
C ALA A 322 24.62 9.75 -7.68
N ASP A 323 25.10 9.60 -8.93
CA ASP A 323 25.79 10.63 -9.70
C ASP A 323 24.88 11.54 -10.50
N LYS A 324 23.55 11.32 -10.47
CA LYS A 324 22.59 12.12 -11.22
C LYS A 324 21.74 13.00 -10.28
N PRO A 325 21.44 14.24 -10.69
CA PRO A 325 20.49 15.08 -9.95
C PRO A 325 19.10 14.43 -9.97
N ILE A 326 18.41 14.51 -8.83
CA ILE A 326 17.10 13.90 -8.64
C ILE A 326 16.08 14.97 -8.25
N LEU A 327 14.95 15.02 -8.97
CA LEU A 327 13.74 15.72 -8.53
C LEU A 327 12.76 14.71 -7.95
N ALA A 328 12.43 14.82 -6.66
CA ALA A 328 11.34 14.05 -6.04
C ALA A 328 10.03 14.82 -6.11
N ILE A 329 8.91 14.12 -6.40
CA ILE A 329 7.58 14.72 -6.49
C ILE A 329 6.58 13.91 -5.67
N GLU A 330 6.03 14.50 -4.61
CA GLU A 330 4.94 13.94 -3.82
C GLU A 330 4.11 15.07 -3.21
N ALA A 331 2.77 14.99 -3.31
CA ALA A 331 1.84 15.90 -2.66
C ALA A 331 1.75 15.60 -1.16
N GLY A 332 2.83 15.85 -0.46
CA GLY A 332 3.07 15.62 0.96
C GLY A 332 4.35 16.34 1.40
N THR A 333 4.74 16.13 2.67
CA THR A 333 5.92 16.81 3.24
C THR A 333 7.22 16.43 2.53
N THR A 334 8.12 17.40 2.39
CA THR A 334 9.37 17.25 1.63
C THR A 334 10.43 16.42 2.36
N ALA A 335 10.39 16.39 3.68
CA ALA A 335 11.50 15.93 4.54
C ALA A 335 11.99 14.50 4.22
N LEU A 336 11.09 13.56 3.99
CA LEU A 336 11.46 12.16 3.74
C LEU A 336 12.27 12.00 2.45
N TRP A 337 11.94 12.77 1.42
CA TRP A 337 12.55 12.63 0.10
C TRP A 337 14.03 13.01 0.05
N HIS A 338 14.52 13.83 0.98
CA HIS A 338 15.94 14.18 1.07
C HIS A 338 16.85 12.97 1.24
N LYS A 339 16.33 11.84 1.77
CA LYS A 339 17.05 10.56 1.85
C LYS A 339 17.49 10.02 0.49
N TYR A 340 16.74 10.29 -0.57
CA TYR A 340 16.95 9.75 -1.92
C TYR A 340 17.69 10.70 -2.87
N LEU A 341 17.97 11.94 -2.43
CA LEU A 341 18.53 12.98 -3.31
C LEU A 341 20.05 12.97 -3.40
N HIS A 342 20.76 12.16 -2.63
CA HIS A 342 22.23 12.03 -2.61
C HIS A 342 22.98 13.38 -2.51
N GLY A 343 22.34 14.45 -1.99
CA GLY A 343 22.92 15.79 -1.88
C GLY A 343 22.82 16.67 -3.13
N HIS A 344 22.29 16.13 -4.25
CA HIS A 344 22.16 16.89 -5.51
C HIS A 344 20.74 16.82 -6.05
N GLY A 345 19.76 17.25 -5.31
CA GLY A 345 18.37 17.16 -5.75
C GLY A 345 17.52 18.28 -5.21
N ASP A 346 16.25 18.20 -5.56
CA ASP A 346 15.19 19.08 -5.06
C ASP A 346 13.91 18.29 -4.89
N VAL A 347 12.97 18.85 -4.12
CA VAL A 347 11.66 18.23 -3.86
C VAL A 347 10.56 19.19 -4.31
N LEU A 348 9.60 18.69 -5.05
CA LEU A 348 8.30 19.32 -5.26
C LEU A 348 7.31 18.65 -4.30
N GLY A 349 7.09 19.31 -3.16
CA GLY A 349 6.23 18.83 -2.07
C GLY A 349 5.44 19.96 -1.42
N ILE A 350 4.79 19.67 -0.28
CA ILE A 350 3.95 20.61 0.46
C ILE A 350 4.34 20.54 1.94
N ASP A 351 4.85 21.66 2.48
CA ASP A 351 5.22 21.79 3.91
C ASP A 351 4.26 22.72 4.67
N THR A 352 3.05 22.91 4.14
CA THR A 352 1.95 23.65 4.76
C THR A 352 0.67 22.83 4.69
N PHE A 353 -0.34 23.18 5.47
CA PHE A 353 -1.67 22.58 5.27
C PHE A 353 -2.25 22.92 3.91
N GLY A 354 -3.18 22.06 3.45
CA GLY A 354 -3.93 22.27 2.21
C GLY A 354 -4.95 23.43 2.32
N GLU A 355 -5.70 23.61 1.25
CA GLU A 355 -6.73 24.65 1.15
C GLU A 355 -8.03 24.05 0.56
N SER A 356 -9.20 24.66 0.83
CA SER A 356 -10.47 24.21 0.27
C SER A 356 -10.72 24.86 -1.09
N ALA A 357 -10.55 24.08 -2.17
CA ALA A 357 -10.82 24.49 -3.54
C ALA A 357 -10.93 23.24 -4.44
N PRO A 358 -11.42 23.34 -5.69
CA PRO A 358 -11.32 22.25 -6.66
C PRO A 358 -9.89 21.74 -6.83
N ALA A 359 -9.71 20.42 -6.93
CA ALA A 359 -8.40 19.79 -7.04
C ALA A 359 -7.51 20.43 -8.13
N SER A 360 -8.08 20.75 -9.31
CA SER A 360 -7.33 21.39 -10.41
C SER A 360 -6.78 22.79 -10.07
N VAL A 361 -7.41 23.48 -9.14
CA VAL A 361 -6.93 24.79 -8.61
C VAL A 361 -5.81 24.54 -7.62
N LEU A 362 -5.99 23.56 -6.71
CA LEU A 362 -5.00 23.24 -5.68
C LEU A 362 -3.68 22.75 -6.30
N TRP A 363 -3.72 21.86 -7.28
CA TRP A 363 -2.52 21.40 -7.99
C TRP A 363 -1.69 22.59 -8.53
N LYS A 364 -2.35 23.57 -9.16
CA LYS A 364 -1.69 24.79 -9.66
C LYS A 364 -1.20 25.66 -8.51
N ARG A 365 -2.03 25.87 -7.49
CA ARG A 365 -1.72 26.71 -6.31
C ARG A 365 -0.47 26.24 -5.58
N PHE A 366 -0.31 24.93 -5.41
CA PHE A 366 0.84 24.32 -4.75
C PHE A 366 2.00 23.99 -5.71
N GLY A 367 1.89 24.40 -6.98
CA GLY A 367 2.97 24.28 -7.95
C GLY A 367 3.15 22.88 -8.57
N PHE A 368 2.20 21.97 -8.41
CA PHE A 368 2.23 20.65 -9.05
C PHE A 368 1.78 20.75 -10.50
N THR A 369 2.65 21.34 -11.32
CA THR A 369 2.45 21.47 -12.77
C THR A 369 3.66 20.91 -13.52
N PRO A 370 3.47 20.34 -14.73
CA PRO A 370 4.57 19.84 -15.54
C PRO A 370 5.64 20.89 -15.80
N GLU A 371 5.22 22.15 -16.04
CA GLU A 371 6.10 23.29 -16.31
C GLU A 371 7.00 23.60 -15.11
N ASN A 372 6.46 23.57 -13.89
CA ASN A 372 7.25 23.78 -12.68
C ASN A 372 8.25 22.63 -12.45
N ALA A 373 7.84 21.38 -12.66
CA ALA A 373 8.74 20.23 -12.59
C ALA A 373 9.88 20.36 -13.61
N VAL A 374 9.59 20.79 -14.84
CA VAL A 374 10.59 21.09 -15.88
C VAL A 374 11.57 22.15 -15.40
N GLN A 375 11.08 23.29 -14.88
CA GLN A 375 11.94 24.38 -14.38
C GLN A 375 12.86 23.91 -13.26
N LYS A 376 12.35 23.07 -12.33
CA LYS A 376 13.16 22.50 -11.25
C LYS A 376 14.26 21.58 -11.79
N VAL A 377 13.96 20.70 -12.75
CA VAL A 377 14.99 19.84 -13.39
C VAL A 377 16.04 20.67 -14.11
N LEU A 378 15.63 21.68 -14.89
CA LEU A 378 16.59 22.55 -15.59
C LEU A 378 17.48 23.33 -14.60
N ALA A 379 16.93 23.78 -13.48
CA ALA A 379 17.70 24.44 -12.44
C ALA A 379 18.70 23.50 -11.75
N LEU A 380 18.37 22.20 -11.61
CA LEU A 380 19.30 21.19 -11.10
C LEU A 380 20.45 20.91 -12.07
N LEU A 381 20.18 20.89 -13.38
CA LEU A 381 21.18 20.65 -14.42
C LEU A 381 22.12 21.87 -14.66
N ALA A 382 21.72 23.06 -14.20
CA ALA A 382 22.52 24.29 -14.31
C ALA A 382 23.53 24.48 -13.16
N LYS A 383 23.45 23.66 -12.11
CA LYS A 383 24.35 23.67 -10.95
C LYS A 383 25.60 22.83 -11.21
#